data_877bcc54a743a5da81d5987d121b1112
#
_entry.id   877bcc54a743a5da81d5987d121b1112
#
_cell.length_a   1.000
_cell.length_b   1.000
_cell.length_c   1.000
_cell.angle_alpha   90.00
_cell.angle_beta   90.00
_cell.angle_gamma   90.00
#
_symmetry.space_group_name_H-M   'P 1'
#
loop_
_entity.id
_entity.type
_entity.pdbx_description
1 polymer ?
#
loop_
_entity_poly.entity_id
_entity_poly.type
_entity_poly.pdbx_seq_one_letter_code
_entity_poly.pdbx_strand_id
1 'polypeptide(L)'
;MEITHPGNQRAVLAVYVDDHKLGYRGATIRDYFDYHFTVWYGPDSGSPDERLAFMGCDYMCYPNKVVTNCNKTRRKLKETFDTNKINILHVSTPLPLNAYELLHNPVSATNPIITSFPARGVVGSSSWVAMCCAPFASHACCATSQQVHRPTKDVCYVIQWVGSFIATHTRPLIHRRPSNMDAPLVGTYSDSSFANRLSDMSSYYGVAQVMCDALVSWSAFSGWQVHASTRDAELLAAVKGLHRLLYERTLLIEAGLPYQLPLYVDNAPTVQGTQSDRIHIGSRHAAIRTGILRQAVREALCTCVYMDTKSMVADILTKVLTTTCMKQFADQVYGRP
;
A
#
# COMPACT_ATOMS: atom_id res chain seq x y z
N MET A 1 13.93 1.91 -16.56
CA MET A 1 15.04 2.37 -17.46
C MET A 1 14.80 3.83 -17.76
N GLU A 2 15.76 4.66 -17.47
CA GLU A 2 15.74 6.08 -17.82
C GLU A 2 16.47 6.29 -19.16
N ILE A 3 15.90 7.11 -20.04
CA ILE A 3 16.52 7.52 -21.30
C ILE A 3 16.62 9.06 -21.28
N THR A 4 17.83 9.58 -21.39
CA THR A 4 18.08 11.02 -21.48
C THR A 4 18.48 11.39 -22.89
N HIS A 5 17.89 12.47 -23.41
CA HIS A 5 18.18 13.02 -24.74
C HIS A 5 18.71 14.47 -24.61
N PRO A 6 19.55 14.95 -25.52
CA PRO A 6 19.95 16.36 -25.55
C PRO A 6 18.75 17.30 -25.45
N GLY A 7 18.84 18.37 -24.64
CA GLY A 7 17.75 19.32 -24.44
C GLY A 7 16.90 19.05 -23.18
N ASN A 8 17.43 18.32 -22.19
CA ASN A 8 16.76 18.03 -20.92
C ASN A 8 15.44 17.26 -21.06
N GLN A 9 15.30 16.48 -22.14
CA GLN A 9 14.19 15.57 -22.34
C GLN A 9 14.44 14.26 -21.61
N ARG A 10 13.41 13.70 -20.97
CA ARG A 10 13.51 12.48 -20.16
C ARG A 10 12.34 11.56 -20.45
N ALA A 11 12.60 10.27 -20.43
CA ALA A 11 11.57 9.23 -20.45
C ALA A 11 11.84 8.19 -19.36
N VAL A 12 10.78 7.69 -18.75
CA VAL A 12 10.80 6.58 -17.80
C VAL A 12 9.91 5.49 -18.35
N LEU A 13 10.47 4.29 -18.52
CA LEU A 13 9.76 3.12 -19.00
C LEU A 13 9.54 2.14 -17.86
N ALA A 14 8.28 1.83 -17.56
CA ALA A 14 7.89 0.73 -16.70
C ALA A 14 7.50 -0.47 -17.56
N VAL A 15 8.12 -1.63 -17.29
CA VAL A 15 7.88 -2.89 -18.02
C VAL A 15 7.41 -3.96 -17.04
N TYR A 16 6.38 -4.68 -17.41
CA TYR A 16 5.90 -5.86 -16.68
C TYR A 16 5.49 -6.95 -17.68
N VAL A 17 6.32 -7.98 -17.81
CA VAL A 17 6.17 -9.06 -18.80
C VAL A 17 6.04 -8.47 -20.21
N ASP A 18 4.84 -8.52 -20.80
CA ASP A 18 4.46 -7.97 -22.10
C ASP A 18 3.78 -6.58 -22.02
N ASP A 19 3.42 -6.15 -20.79
CA ASP A 19 2.87 -4.81 -20.56
C ASP A 19 3.98 -3.78 -20.34
N HIS A 20 3.84 -2.59 -20.93
CA HIS A 20 4.75 -1.47 -20.70
C HIS A 20 4.00 -0.14 -20.57
N LYS A 21 4.63 0.81 -19.90
CA LYS A 21 4.13 2.19 -19.75
C LYS A 21 5.27 3.17 -19.84
N LEU A 22 5.14 4.14 -20.73
CA LEU A 22 6.11 5.21 -20.94
C LEU A 22 5.62 6.52 -20.34
N GLY A 23 6.41 7.10 -19.43
CA GLY A 23 6.31 8.49 -19.04
C GLY A 23 7.42 9.30 -19.71
N TYR A 24 7.11 10.42 -20.35
CA TYR A 24 8.11 11.21 -21.06
C TYR A 24 7.91 12.72 -20.90
N ARG A 25 8.99 13.44 -21.12
CA ARG A 25 9.01 14.91 -21.19
C ARG A 25 9.74 15.34 -22.47
N GLY A 26 8.99 15.90 -23.41
CA GLY A 26 9.48 16.37 -24.72
C GLY A 26 9.08 15.46 -25.88
N ALA A 27 8.63 16.04 -26.99
CA ALA A 27 8.13 15.30 -28.16
C ALA A 27 9.21 14.42 -28.80
N THR A 28 10.41 14.97 -28.95
CA THR A 28 11.53 14.28 -29.66
C THR A 28 11.93 12.98 -28.97
N ILE A 29 11.89 12.91 -27.61
CA ILE A 29 12.23 11.67 -26.88
C ILE A 29 11.11 10.63 -27.03
N ARG A 30 9.85 11.08 -27.16
CA ARG A 30 8.74 10.18 -27.48
C ARG A 30 8.94 9.57 -28.87
N ASP A 31 9.20 10.40 -29.89
CA ASP A 31 9.40 9.94 -31.29
C ASP A 31 10.57 8.95 -31.37
N TYR A 32 11.67 9.23 -30.66
CA TYR A 32 12.81 8.33 -30.55
C TYR A 32 12.43 6.99 -29.93
N PHE A 33 11.67 7.02 -28.82
CA PHE A 33 11.22 5.82 -28.13
C PHE A 33 10.25 5.02 -29.02
N ASP A 34 9.24 5.67 -29.60
CA ASP A 34 8.24 5.04 -30.46
C ASP A 34 8.90 4.37 -31.67
N TYR A 35 9.89 5.01 -32.29
CA TYR A 35 10.66 4.42 -33.38
C TYR A 35 11.39 3.15 -32.95
N HIS A 36 12.21 3.22 -31.89
CA HIS A 36 13.00 2.06 -31.44
C HIS A 36 12.12 0.96 -30.85
N PHE A 37 11.07 1.32 -30.13
CA PHE A 37 10.16 0.35 -29.53
C PHE A 37 9.34 -0.38 -30.60
N THR A 38 8.84 0.33 -31.61
CA THR A 38 8.09 -0.24 -32.74
C THR A 38 8.93 -1.24 -33.52
N VAL A 39 10.24 -0.97 -33.69
CA VAL A 39 11.17 -1.90 -34.37
C VAL A 39 11.33 -3.22 -33.62
N TRP A 40 11.30 -3.20 -32.27
CA TRP A 40 11.55 -4.40 -31.44
C TRP A 40 10.27 -5.14 -31.03
N TYR A 41 9.18 -4.43 -30.77
CA TYR A 41 7.98 -4.96 -30.13
C TYR A 41 6.68 -4.76 -30.93
N GLY A 42 6.72 -4.05 -32.04
CA GLY A 42 5.56 -3.67 -32.84
C GLY A 42 4.99 -2.30 -32.46
N PRO A 43 4.01 -1.79 -33.22
CA PRO A 43 3.44 -0.48 -32.99
C PRO A 43 2.68 -0.42 -31.66
N ASP A 44 2.88 0.69 -30.92
CA ASP A 44 2.08 0.99 -29.74
C ASP A 44 0.65 1.40 -30.18
N SER A 45 -0.36 0.78 -29.57
CA SER A 45 -1.77 1.01 -29.90
C SER A 45 -2.42 2.13 -29.05
N GLY A 46 -1.67 2.79 -28.16
CA GLY A 46 -2.21 3.77 -27.21
C GLY A 46 -2.13 5.23 -27.69
N SER A 47 -3.26 5.93 -27.71
CA SER A 47 -3.31 7.39 -27.80
C SER A 47 -3.07 8.04 -26.43
N PRO A 48 -2.44 9.25 -26.37
CA PRO A 48 -2.18 9.94 -25.09
C PRO A 48 -3.40 10.26 -24.25
N ASP A 49 -4.58 10.29 -24.86
CA ASP A 49 -5.87 10.60 -24.22
C ASP A 49 -6.72 9.36 -23.95
N GLU A 50 -6.21 8.16 -24.23
CA GLU A 50 -6.93 6.92 -24.00
C GLU A 50 -6.68 6.32 -22.63
N ARG A 51 -7.67 5.55 -22.19
CA ARG A 51 -7.61 4.72 -20.99
C ARG A 51 -6.51 3.67 -21.15
N LEU A 52 -5.42 3.84 -20.42
CA LEU A 52 -4.31 2.90 -20.42
C LEU A 52 -4.58 1.77 -19.43
N ALA A 53 -4.53 0.53 -19.89
CA ALA A 53 -4.53 -0.64 -19.02
C ALA A 53 -3.07 -1.08 -18.77
N PHE A 54 -2.67 -1.18 -17.51
CA PHE A 54 -1.36 -1.70 -17.13
C PHE A 54 -1.46 -2.49 -15.82
N MET A 55 -0.92 -3.70 -15.79
CA MET A 55 -0.99 -4.59 -14.63
C MET A 55 -2.41 -4.78 -14.08
N GLY A 56 -3.44 -4.85 -14.96
CA GLY A 56 -4.84 -5.01 -14.56
C GLY A 56 -5.49 -3.78 -13.92
N CYS A 57 -4.81 -2.65 -13.89
CA CYS A 57 -5.33 -1.36 -13.49
C CYS A 57 -5.68 -0.51 -14.71
N ASP A 58 -6.68 0.34 -14.56
CA ASP A 58 -7.06 1.34 -15.54
C ASP A 58 -6.45 2.69 -15.10
N TYR A 59 -5.70 3.32 -15.98
CA TYR A 59 -5.14 4.66 -15.79
C TYR A 59 -5.78 5.63 -16.76
N MET A 60 -6.27 6.74 -16.24
CA MET A 60 -6.76 7.88 -17.02
C MET A 60 -5.85 9.06 -16.76
N CYS A 61 -5.09 9.47 -17.77
CA CYS A 61 -4.13 10.56 -17.67
C CYS A 61 -4.76 11.86 -18.15
N TYR A 62 -4.74 12.88 -17.31
CA TYR A 62 -5.20 14.23 -17.59
C TYR A 62 -4.00 15.19 -17.48
N PRO A 63 -4.07 16.42 -18.02
CA PRO A 63 -2.95 17.36 -17.95
C PRO A 63 -2.41 17.65 -16.54
N ASN A 64 -3.28 17.57 -15.53
CA ASN A 64 -2.97 17.93 -14.14
C ASN A 64 -3.18 16.79 -13.12
N LYS A 65 -3.63 15.62 -13.56
CA LYS A 65 -3.88 14.47 -12.66
C LYS A 65 -3.83 13.14 -13.39
N VAL A 66 -3.55 12.09 -12.63
CA VAL A 66 -3.71 10.69 -13.04
C VAL A 66 -4.75 10.04 -12.14
N VAL A 67 -5.70 9.34 -12.73
CA VAL A 67 -6.77 8.61 -12.03
C VAL A 67 -6.57 7.12 -12.25
N THR A 68 -6.45 6.36 -11.16
CA THR A 68 -6.20 4.91 -11.20
C THR A 68 -7.39 4.15 -10.63
N ASN A 69 -7.80 3.07 -11.32
CA ASN A 69 -8.89 2.18 -10.90
C ASN A 69 -8.59 0.72 -11.27
N CYS A 70 -9.32 -0.23 -10.66
CA CYS A 70 -9.24 -1.68 -10.90
C CYS A 70 -10.60 -2.28 -11.27
N ASN A 71 -11.34 -1.65 -12.19
CA ASN A 71 -12.71 -2.02 -12.51
C ASN A 71 -12.82 -3.45 -13.06
N LYS A 72 -11.85 -3.93 -13.85
CA LYS A 72 -11.85 -5.28 -14.42
C LYS A 72 -11.82 -6.34 -13.32
N THR A 73 -10.93 -6.20 -12.33
CA THR A 73 -10.82 -7.16 -11.21
C THR A 73 -12.02 -7.09 -10.28
N ARG A 74 -12.56 -5.88 -10.02
CA ARG A 74 -13.82 -5.73 -9.25
C ARG A 74 -14.99 -6.44 -9.92
N ARG A 75 -15.09 -6.38 -11.25
CA ARG A 75 -16.12 -7.09 -12.03
C ARG A 75 -15.96 -8.60 -11.88
N LYS A 76 -14.76 -9.13 -12.05
CA LYS A 76 -14.46 -10.56 -11.84
C LYS A 76 -14.82 -11.02 -10.43
N LEU A 77 -14.60 -10.20 -9.42
CA LEU A 77 -14.97 -10.51 -8.04
C LEU A 77 -16.50 -10.61 -7.89
N LYS A 78 -17.28 -9.70 -8.50
CA LYS A 78 -18.75 -9.78 -8.53
C LYS A 78 -19.22 -11.04 -9.26
N GLU A 79 -18.67 -11.35 -10.42
CA GLU A 79 -18.95 -12.58 -11.18
C GLU A 79 -18.66 -13.83 -10.34
N THR A 80 -17.58 -13.82 -9.53
CA THR A 80 -17.27 -14.91 -8.60
C THR A 80 -18.35 -15.07 -7.54
N PHE A 81 -18.87 -13.97 -7.01
CA PHE A 81 -19.97 -13.99 -6.04
C PHE A 81 -21.26 -14.54 -6.67
N ASP A 82 -21.62 -14.03 -7.84
CA ASP A 82 -22.83 -14.47 -8.57
C ASP A 82 -22.78 -15.97 -8.93
N THR A 83 -21.66 -16.43 -9.47
CA THR A 83 -21.44 -17.85 -9.85
C THR A 83 -21.55 -18.79 -8.64
N ASN A 84 -21.07 -18.37 -7.48
CA ASN A 84 -21.10 -19.17 -6.25
C ASN A 84 -22.35 -18.88 -5.39
N LYS A 85 -23.30 -18.09 -5.89
CA LYS A 85 -24.53 -17.69 -5.17
C LYS A 85 -24.23 -17.05 -3.81
N ILE A 86 -23.19 -16.24 -3.73
CA ILE A 86 -22.77 -15.50 -2.54
C ILE A 86 -23.36 -14.09 -2.62
N ASN A 87 -24.14 -13.70 -1.65
CA ASN A 87 -24.71 -12.35 -1.61
C ASN A 87 -23.64 -11.30 -1.34
N ILE A 88 -23.69 -10.18 -2.07
CA ILE A 88 -22.89 -9.00 -1.75
C ILE A 88 -23.52 -8.31 -0.53
N LEU A 89 -22.75 -8.19 0.54
CA LEU A 89 -23.19 -7.55 1.79
C LEU A 89 -23.16 -6.02 1.64
N HIS A 90 -24.07 -5.35 2.32
CA HIS A 90 -24.06 -3.89 2.41
C HIS A 90 -23.15 -3.47 3.58
N VAL A 91 -21.90 -3.12 3.28
CA VAL A 91 -20.86 -2.85 4.28
C VAL A 91 -20.24 -1.47 4.07
N SER A 92 -19.89 -0.80 5.16
CA SER A 92 -19.29 0.54 5.15
C SER A 92 -17.80 0.56 5.53
N THR A 93 -17.29 -0.56 6.04
CA THR A 93 -15.89 -0.71 6.49
C THR A 93 -15.28 -1.98 5.89
N PRO A 94 -13.95 -2.05 5.71
CA PRO A 94 -13.28 -3.22 5.13
C PRO A 94 -13.37 -4.48 5.99
N LEU A 95 -13.49 -4.34 7.32
CA LEU A 95 -13.65 -5.41 8.28
C LEU A 95 -14.83 -5.13 9.23
N PRO A 96 -15.53 -6.16 9.71
CA PRO A 96 -16.42 -6.00 10.87
C PRO A 96 -15.60 -5.72 12.15
N LEU A 97 -16.19 -5.04 13.12
CA LEU A 97 -15.47 -4.62 14.33
C LEU A 97 -14.90 -5.80 15.14
N ASN A 98 -15.59 -6.93 15.12
CA ASN A 98 -15.18 -8.18 15.79
C ASN A 98 -14.39 -9.14 14.87
N ALA A 99 -13.77 -8.61 13.81
CA ALA A 99 -13.10 -9.44 12.80
C ALA A 99 -12.04 -10.39 13.37
N TYR A 100 -11.25 -9.92 14.33
CA TYR A 100 -10.20 -10.77 14.92
C TYR A 100 -10.76 -11.95 15.71
N GLU A 101 -11.85 -11.77 16.43
CA GLU A 101 -12.54 -12.84 17.12
C GLU A 101 -13.08 -13.89 16.13
N LEU A 102 -13.72 -13.44 15.04
CA LEU A 102 -14.24 -14.30 13.99
C LEU A 102 -13.14 -15.06 13.23
N LEU A 103 -12.04 -14.38 12.89
CA LEU A 103 -10.91 -14.99 12.16
C LEU A 103 -10.17 -16.05 12.99
N HIS A 104 -10.21 -15.94 14.32
CA HIS A 104 -9.51 -16.85 15.22
C HIS A 104 -10.44 -17.79 15.99
N ASN A 105 -11.76 -17.72 15.73
CA ASN A 105 -12.72 -18.63 16.32
C ASN A 105 -12.40 -20.10 15.92
N PRO A 106 -12.21 -21.02 16.88
CA PRO A 106 -11.82 -22.38 16.58
C PRO A 106 -12.91 -23.15 15.81
N VAL A 107 -12.50 -24.19 15.11
CA VAL A 107 -13.43 -25.11 14.43
C VAL A 107 -14.29 -25.81 15.49
N SER A 108 -15.59 -25.77 15.29
CA SER A 108 -16.59 -26.40 16.18
C SER A 108 -17.82 -26.81 15.37
N ALA A 109 -18.80 -27.45 16.01
CA ALA A 109 -20.08 -27.80 15.38
C ALA A 109 -20.84 -26.54 14.90
N THR A 110 -20.69 -25.40 15.60
CA THR A 110 -21.30 -24.12 15.23
C THR A 110 -20.46 -23.31 14.26
N ASN A 111 -19.15 -23.62 14.15
CA ASN A 111 -18.18 -22.98 13.24
C ASN A 111 -17.42 -24.02 12.41
N PRO A 112 -18.11 -24.81 11.53
CA PRO A 112 -17.46 -25.83 10.71
C PRO A 112 -16.64 -25.23 9.58
N ILE A 113 -15.74 -26.04 9.01
CA ILE A 113 -15.00 -25.72 7.78
C ILE A 113 -15.97 -25.77 6.57
N ILE A 114 -15.96 -24.74 5.75
CA ILE A 114 -16.80 -24.61 4.53
C ILE A 114 -15.92 -24.74 3.29
N THR A 115 -15.83 -25.92 2.72
CA THR A 115 -14.99 -26.20 1.55
C THR A 115 -15.58 -25.68 0.22
N SER A 116 -16.90 -25.46 0.17
CA SER A 116 -17.60 -24.96 -1.02
C SER A 116 -17.44 -23.45 -1.24
N PHE A 117 -16.98 -22.71 -0.23
CA PHE A 117 -16.75 -21.26 -0.37
C PHE A 117 -15.44 -20.99 -1.12
N PRO A 118 -15.42 -20.13 -2.16
CA PRO A 118 -14.24 -19.86 -2.99
C PRO A 118 -13.24 -18.89 -2.30
N ALA A 119 -12.83 -19.20 -1.05
CA ALA A 119 -12.05 -18.32 -0.19
C ALA A 119 -10.77 -17.78 -0.87
N ARG A 120 -9.99 -18.66 -1.52
CA ARG A 120 -8.73 -18.27 -2.20
C ARG A 120 -8.98 -17.31 -3.35
N GLY A 121 -10.01 -17.53 -4.17
CA GLY A 121 -10.36 -16.68 -5.30
C GLY A 121 -10.81 -15.29 -4.85
N VAL A 122 -11.69 -15.24 -3.83
CA VAL A 122 -12.18 -13.98 -3.27
C VAL A 122 -11.04 -13.18 -2.62
N VAL A 123 -10.22 -13.81 -1.77
CA VAL A 123 -9.09 -13.15 -1.11
C VAL A 123 -8.04 -12.70 -2.14
N GLY A 124 -7.71 -13.54 -3.14
CA GLY A 124 -6.74 -13.19 -4.17
C GLY A 124 -7.17 -11.97 -4.98
N SER A 125 -8.42 -11.95 -5.47
CA SER A 125 -8.96 -10.80 -6.21
C SER A 125 -9.06 -9.55 -5.34
N SER A 126 -9.48 -9.70 -4.08
CA SER A 126 -9.56 -8.60 -3.11
C SER A 126 -8.19 -8.01 -2.80
N SER A 127 -7.18 -8.87 -2.56
CA SER A 127 -5.80 -8.46 -2.30
C SER A 127 -5.18 -7.71 -3.47
N TRP A 128 -5.46 -8.15 -4.72
CA TRP A 128 -5.00 -7.42 -5.90
C TRP A 128 -5.58 -6.00 -5.96
N VAL A 129 -6.89 -5.86 -5.79
CA VAL A 129 -7.52 -4.53 -5.80
C VAL A 129 -7.04 -3.68 -4.61
N ALA A 130 -6.89 -4.28 -3.43
CA ALA A 130 -6.37 -3.59 -2.24
C ALA A 130 -4.96 -3.05 -2.46
N MET A 131 -4.08 -3.84 -3.11
CA MET A 131 -2.70 -3.47 -3.42
C MET A 131 -2.62 -2.37 -4.50
N CYS A 132 -3.54 -2.35 -5.45
CA CYS A 132 -3.46 -1.45 -6.60
C CYS A 132 -4.24 -0.14 -6.43
N CYS A 133 -5.43 -0.17 -5.79
CA CYS A 133 -6.31 1.01 -5.76
C CYS A 133 -7.34 1.06 -4.60
N ALA A 134 -7.23 0.17 -3.59
CA ALA A 134 -8.12 0.21 -2.44
C ALA A 134 -7.34 0.10 -1.11
N PRO A 135 -6.53 1.10 -0.75
CA PRO A 135 -5.63 1.04 0.41
C PRO A 135 -6.33 0.70 1.73
N PHE A 136 -7.54 1.20 1.96
CA PHE A 136 -8.33 0.89 3.18
C PHE A 136 -8.60 -0.59 3.37
N ALA A 137 -8.61 -1.40 2.31
CA ALA A 137 -8.83 -2.83 2.39
C ALA A 137 -7.55 -3.65 2.61
N SER A 138 -6.37 -3.02 2.59
CA SER A 138 -5.09 -3.75 2.61
C SER A 138 -4.89 -4.55 3.89
N HIS A 139 -5.20 -3.96 5.04
CA HIS A 139 -5.15 -4.68 6.33
C HIS A 139 -6.14 -5.84 6.37
N ALA A 140 -7.36 -5.62 5.89
CA ALA A 140 -8.41 -6.64 5.83
C ALA A 140 -7.99 -7.84 4.96
N CYS A 141 -7.40 -7.57 3.81
CA CYS A 141 -6.86 -8.60 2.93
C CYS A 141 -5.66 -9.33 3.56
N CYS A 142 -4.78 -8.61 4.24
CA CYS A 142 -3.66 -9.22 4.99
C CYS A 142 -4.18 -10.17 6.08
N ALA A 143 -5.13 -9.74 6.89
CA ALA A 143 -5.69 -10.55 7.97
C ALA A 143 -6.42 -11.80 7.45
N THR A 144 -7.26 -11.66 6.42
CA THR A 144 -8.02 -12.78 5.84
C THR A 144 -7.14 -13.76 5.08
N SER A 145 -6.08 -13.31 4.40
CA SER A 145 -5.18 -14.18 3.64
C SER A 145 -4.52 -15.27 4.48
N GLN A 146 -4.32 -15.02 5.77
CA GLN A 146 -3.72 -15.97 6.70
C GLN A 146 -4.66 -17.13 7.07
N GLN A 147 -5.96 -16.98 6.84
CA GLN A 147 -6.98 -17.95 7.23
C GLN A 147 -7.59 -18.72 6.05
N VAL A 148 -7.16 -18.46 4.80
CA VAL A 148 -7.73 -19.11 3.58
C VAL A 148 -7.54 -20.61 3.53
N HIS A 149 -6.60 -21.16 4.28
CA HIS A 149 -6.32 -22.60 4.33
C HIS A 149 -7.29 -23.36 5.26
N ARG A 150 -7.97 -22.66 6.16
CA ARG A 150 -8.98 -23.19 7.09
C ARG A 150 -10.24 -22.32 7.08
N PRO A 151 -11.00 -22.29 5.98
CA PRO A 151 -12.15 -21.42 5.82
C PRO A 151 -13.33 -21.92 6.66
N THR A 152 -13.34 -21.59 7.95
CA THR A 152 -14.51 -21.84 8.81
C THR A 152 -15.67 -20.95 8.40
N LYS A 153 -16.87 -21.23 8.89
CA LYS A 153 -18.07 -20.40 8.65
C LYS A 153 -17.80 -18.92 8.95
N ASP A 154 -17.16 -18.62 10.07
CA ASP A 154 -16.85 -17.26 10.49
C ASP A 154 -15.77 -16.62 9.58
N VAL A 155 -14.73 -17.37 9.24
CA VAL A 155 -13.71 -16.94 8.29
C VAL A 155 -14.33 -16.64 6.92
N CYS A 156 -15.22 -17.50 6.40
CA CYS A 156 -15.94 -17.27 5.15
C CYS A 156 -16.77 -15.98 5.21
N TYR A 157 -17.45 -15.73 6.33
CA TYR A 157 -18.21 -14.50 6.54
C TYR A 157 -17.31 -13.24 6.48
N VAL A 158 -16.15 -13.26 7.15
CA VAL A 158 -15.21 -12.12 7.08
C VAL A 158 -14.66 -11.94 5.67
N ILE A 159 -14.32 -13.02 4.96
CA ILE A 159 -13.85 -12.96 3.56
C ILE A 159 -14.95 -12.40 2.65
N GLN A 160 -16.21 -12.83 2.84
CA GLN A 160 -17.36 -12.29 2.11
C GLN A 160 -17.53 -10.78 2.38
N TRP A 161 -17.36 -10.35 3.64
CA TRP A 161 -17.41 -8.94 4.02
C TRP A 161 -16.35 -8.12 3.29
N VAL A 162 -15.07 -8.55 3.31
CA VAL A 162 -13.96 -7.89 2.60
C VAL A 162 -14.22 -7.83 1.09
N GLY A 163 -14.63 -8.94 0.50
CA GLY A 163 -14.96 -8.99 -0.92
C GLY A 163 -16.13 -8.06 -1.29
N SER A 164 -17.14 -7.97 -0.43
CA SER A 164 -18.28 -7.05 -0.61
C SER A 164 -17.84 -5.59 -0.52
N PHE A 165 -16.96 -5.25 0.43
CA PHE A 165 -16.37 -3.92 0.52
C PHE A 165 -15.63 -3.56 -0.77
N ILE A 166 -14.74 -4.43 -1.25
CA ILE A 166 -13.99 -4.24 -2.49
C ILE A 166 -14.92 -4.08 -3.71
N ALA A 167 -15.98 -4.89 -3.78
CA ALA A 167 -16.92 -4.86 -4.89
C ALA A 167 -17.77 -3.58 -4.97
N THR A 168 -18.04 -2.95 -3.82
CA THR A 168 -18.96 -1.80 -3.72
C THR A 168 -18.25 -0.46 -3.57
N HIS A 169 -17.07 -0.41 -2.92
CA HIS A 169 -16.30 0.82 -2.71
C HIS A 169 -15.34 1.04 -3.89
N THR A 170 -15.77 1.87 -4.85
CA THR A 170 -15.10 2.06 -6.14
C THR A 170 -14.38 3.41 -6.28
N ARG A 171 -14.15 4.12 -5.17
CA ARG A 171 -13.43 5.41 -5.20
C ARG A 171 -12.05 5.21 -5.85
N PRO A 172 -11.70 5.95 -6.92
CA PRO A 172 -10.40 5.83 -7.58
C PRO A 172 -9.32 6.54 -6.79
N LEU A 173 -8.05 6.18 -7.04
CA LEU A 173 -6.90 6.97 -6.61
C LEU A 173 -6.71 8.13 -7.58
N ILE A 174 -6.48 9.33 -7.05
CA ILE A 174 -6.28 10.56 -7.83
C ILE A 174 -4.96 11.19 -7.42
N HIS A 175 -3.96 11.11 -8.31
CA HIS A 175 -2.67 11.76 -8.12
C HIS A 175 -2.65 13.06 -8.93
N ARG A 176 -2.49 14.19 -8.25
CA ARG A 176 -2.43 15.50 -8.89
C ARG A 176 -0.99 15.95 -9.07
N ARG A 177 -0.77 16.77 -10.10
CA ARG A 177 0.50 17.47 -10.22
C ARG A 177 0.68 18.39 -9.01
N PRO A 178 1.83 18.34 -8.29
CA PRO A 178 2.05 19.23 -7.15
C PRO A 178 2.05 20.69 -7.61
N SER A 179 1.42 21.55 -6.82
CA SER A 179 1.43 23.01 -7.06
C SER A 179 2.76 23.63 -6.67
N ASN A 180 3.46 23.04 -5.74
CA ASN A 180 4.79 23.46 -5.29
C ASN A 180 5.75 22.27 -5.32
N MET A 181 6.82 22.39 -6.12
CA MET A 181 7.88 21.38 -6.24
C MET A 181 8.97 21.51 -5.18
N ASP A 182 8.94 22.57 -4.35
CA ASP A 182 9.92 22.79 -3.27
C ASP A 182 9.53 22.07 -1.98
N ALA A 183 8.28 21.61 -1.87
CA ALA A 183 7.81 20.82 -0.74
C ALA A 183 8.30 19.36 -0.83
N PRO A 184 8.34 18.61 0.29
CA PRO A 184 8.62 17.19 0.26
C PRO A 184 7.63 16.47 -0.66
N LEU A 185 8.15 15.93 -1.78
CA LEU A 185 7.30 15.23 -2.75
C LEU A 185 6.76 13.92 -2.18
N VAL A 186 7.55 13.26 -1.31
CA VAL A 186 7.21 11.94 -0.74
C VAL A 186 7.38 11.97 0.77
N GLY A 187 6.35 11.54 1.49
CA GLY A 187 6.41 11.23 2.92
C GLY A 187 6.16 9.73 3.14
N THR A 188 7.03 9.08 3.90
CA THR A 188 6.87 7.68 4.30
C THR A 188 6.35 7.60 5.73
N TYR A 189 5.28 6.87 5.95
CA TYR A 189 4.61 6.68 7.25
C TYR A 189 4.70 5.22 7.64
N SER A 190 5.03 4.94 8.90
CA SER A 190 5.09 3.58 9.43
C SER A 190 4.36 3.47 10.75
N ASP A 191 3.61 2.39 10.93
CA ASP A 191 2.84 2.08 12.12
C ASP A 191 2.89 0.58 12.42
N SER A 192 2.68 0.20 13.67
CA SER A 192 2.49 -1.18 14.08
C SER A 192 1.30 -1.34 15.03
N SER A 193 0.56 -2.43 14.85
CA SER A 193 -0.48 -2.83 15.79
C SER A 193 0.04 -3.98 16.64
N PHE A 194 0.47 -3.65 17.88
CA PHE A 194 1.16 -4.56 18.79
C PHE A 194 0.27 -5.72 19.24
N ALA A 195 0.75 -6.97 19.05
CA ALA A 195 0.15 -8.21 19.53
C ALA A 195 -1.33 -8.43 19.16
N ASN A 196 -1.82 -7.84 18.07
CA ASN A 196 -3.23 -7.91 17.69
C ASN A 196 -3.62 -9.19 16.93
N ARG A 197 -2.66 -10.04 16.59
CA ARG A 197 -2.95 -11.35 16.02
C ARG A 197 -3.11 -12.37 17.14
N LEU A 198 -4.38 -12.68 17.46
CA LEU A 198 -4.73 -13.47 18.65
C LEU A 198 -4.18 -14.91 18.66
N SER A 199 -3.86 -15.48 17.47
CA SER A 199 -3.40 -16.87 17.38
C SER A 199 -1.97 -17.09 17.89
N ASP A 200 -1.10 -16.09 17.80
CA ASP A 200 0.32 -16.20 18.12
C ASP A 200 0.92 -14.92 18.71
N MET A 201 0.08 -13.95 19.07
CA MET A 201 0.48 -12.67 19.67
C MET A 201 1.46 -11.88 18.78
N SER A 202 1.51 -12.15 17.49
CA SER A 202 2.31 -11.35 16.54
C SER A 202 1.60 -10.05 16.19
N SER A 203 2.35 -9.15 15.54
CA SER A 203 1.89 -7.79 15.22
C SER A 203 1.58 -7.65 13.73
N TYR A 204 0.68 -6.71 13.40
CA TYR A 204 0.53 -6.18 12.05
C TYR A 204 1.38 -4.92 11.89
N TYR A 205 1.85 -4.70 10.68
CA TYR A 205 2.69 -3.55 10.33
C TYR A 205 2.15 -2.90 9.08
N GLY A 206 2.25 -1.59 9.03
CA GLY A 206 1.84 -0.77 7.92
C GLY A 206 2.96 0.18 7.48
N VAL A 207 3.15 0.27 6.18
CA VAL A 207 3.98 1.31 5.57
C VAL A 207 3.18 1.96 4.46
N ALA A 208 3.09 3.28 4.50
CA ALA A 208 2.38 4.10 3.54
C ALA A 208 3.30 5.20 2.99
N GLN A 209 3.28 5.41 1.70
CA GLN A 209 4.01 6.50 1.04
C GLN A 209 3.02 7.41 0.35
N VAL A 210 3.06 8.68 0.72
CA VAL A 210 2.21 9.73 0.16
C VAL A 210 3.07 10.61 -0.75
N MET A 211 2.64 10.79 -1.97
CA MET A 211 3.22 11.72 -2.93
C MET A 211 2.11 12.59 -3.52
N CYS A 212 2.34 13.89 -3.63
CA CYS A 212 1.36 14.79 -4.23
C CYS A 212 -0.04 14.67 -3.59
N ASP A 213 -0.08 14.60 -2.27
CA ASP A 213 -1.30 14.51 -1.44
C ASP A 213 -2.12 13.22 -1.60
N ALA A 214 -1.56 12.16 -2.22
CA ALA A 214 -2.21 10.86 -2.33
C ALA A 214 -1.23 9.70 -2.08
N LEU A 215 -1.76 8.54 -1.67
CA LEU A 215 -0.97 7.32 -1.53
C LEU A 215 -0.48 6.83 -2.90
N VAL A 216 0.83 6.63 -3.02
CA VAL A 216 1.47 6.04 -4.22
C VAL A 216 1.96 4.62 -3.97
N SER A 217 2.28 4.29 -2.72
CA SER A 217 2.72 2.96 -2.32
C SER A 217 2.25 2.68 -0.90
N TRP A 218 1.80 1.47 -0.65
CA TRP A 218 1.41 1.04 0.70
C TRP A 218 1.54 -0.48 0.84
N SER A 219 1.73 -0.93 2.05
CA SER A 219 1.66 -2.35 2.37
C SER A 219 1.21 -2.59 3.80
N ALA A 220 0.28 -3.52 3.96
CA ALA A 220 -0.07 -4.12 5.23
C ALA A 220 0.53 -5.53 5.26
N PHE A 221 1.25 -5.87 6.31
CA PHE A 221 1.87 -7.19 6.47
C PHE A 221 1.87 -7.62 7.93
N SER A 222 1.98 -8.91 8.17
CA SER A 222 2.17 -9.47 9.51
C SER A 222 3.53 -10.15 9.59
N GLY A 223 4.12 -10.09 10.77
CA GLY A 223 5.31 -10.87 11.10
C GLY A 223 4.96 -12.14 11.86
N TRP A 224 5.93 -12.99 12.06
CA TRP A 224 5.88 -14.15 12.97
C TRP A 224 6.64 -13.85 14.27
N GLN A 225 7.23 -12.68 14.39
CA GLN A 225 7.95 -12.28 15.60
C GLN A 225 6.97 -11.78 16.66
N VAL A 226 7.07 -12.35 17.85
CA VAL A 226 6.46 -11.77 19.04
C VAL A 226 7.40 -10.72 19.60
N HIS A 227 6.88 -9.53 19.83
CA HIS A 227 7.65 -8.41 20.37
C HIS A 227 7.47 -8.30 21.86
N ALA A 228 8.54 -7.92 22.57
CA ALA A 228 8.51 -7.69 24.00
C ALA A 228 7.84 -6.37 24.40
N SER A 229 7.67 -5.44 23.47
CA SER A 229 7.06 -4.12 23.70
C SER A 229 6.51 -3.51 22.43
N THR A 230 5.60 -2.56 22.59
CA THR A 230 5.07 -1.71 21.48
C THR A 230 6.21 -1.02 20.73
N ARG A 231 7.20 -0.47 21.46
CA ARG A 231 8.37 0.16 20.86
C ARG A 231 9.16 -0.78 19.94
N ASP A 232 9.31 -2.04 20.29
CA ASP A 232 10.06 -3.00 19.46
C ASP A 232 9.30 -3.33 18.16
N ALA A 233 7.97 -3.38 18.20
CA ALA A 233 7.13 -3.51 17.02
C ALA A 233 7.22 -2.24 16.13
N GLU A 234 7.14 -1.04 16.72
CA GLU A 234 7.30 0.24 16.02
C GLU A 234 8.67 0.38 15.34
N LEU A 235 9.75 -0.04 16.01
CA LEU A 235 11.08 -0.05 15.42
C LEU A 235 11.14 -0.96 14.18
N LEU A 236 10.46 -2.10 14.19
CA LEU A 236 10.41 -2.96 13.00
C LEU A 236 9.63 -2.29 11.86
N ALA A 237 8.48 -1.70 12.16
CA ALA A 237 7.70 -0.95 11.18
C ALA A 237 8.53 0.20 10.56
N ALA A 238 9.23 0.96 11.40
CA ALA A 238 10.09 2.07 10.96
C ALA A 238 11.26 1.60 10.06
N VAL A 239 11.92 0.48 10.38
CA VAL A 239 12.97 -0.09 9.51
C VAL A 239 12.38 -0.55 8.17
N LYS A 240 11.19 -1.12 8.14
CA LYS A 240 10.49 -1.46 6.88
C LYS A 240 10.12 -0.21 6.10
N GLY A 241 9.68 0.85 6.79
CA GLY A 241 9.45 2.17 6.21
C GLY A 241 10.70 2.74 5.57
N LEU A 242 11.84 2.68 6.28
CA LEU A 242 13.15 3.10 5.75
C LEU A 242 13.52 2.37 4.46
N HIS A 243 13.36 1.04 4.40
CA HIS A 243 13.68 0.28 3.18
C HIS A 243 12.82 0.72 1.98
N ARG A 244 11.53 0.99 2.20
CA ARG A 244 10.66 1.53 1.15
C ARG A 244 11.08 2.93 0.71
N LEU A 245 11.40 3.78 1.68
CA LEU A 245 11.85 5.15 1.45
C LEU A 245 13.15 5.18 0.62
N LEU A 246 14.11 4.31 0.92
CA LEU A 246 15.37 4.21 0.16
C LEU A 246 15.14 3.75 -1.28
N TYR A 247 14.19 2.84 -1.51
CA TYR A 247 13.78 2.46 -2.86
C TYR A 247 13.17 3.65 -3.63
N GLU A 248 12.26 4.38 -3.00
CA GLU A 248 11.65 5.57 -3.58
C GLU A 248 12.69 6.68 -3.88
N ARG A 249 13.66 6.84 -2.96
CA ARG A 249 14.79 7.75 -3.18
C ARG A 249 15.53 7.45 -4.47
N THR A 250 15.79 6.19 -4.75
CA THR A 250 16.46 5.79 -5.99
C THR A 250 15.63 6.18 -7.22
N LEU A 251 14.32 5.93 -7.21
CA LEU A 251 13.43 6.32 -8.30
C LEU A 251 13.39 7.84 -8.51
N LEU A 252 13.34 8.64 -7.43
CA LEU A 252 13.34 10.10 -7.53
C LEU A 252 14.67 10.63 -8.08
N ILE A 253 15.80 10.05 -7.67
CA ILE A 253 17.13 10.40 -8.21
C ILE A 253 17.19 10.09 -9.70
N GLU A 254 16.79 8.88 -10.12
CA GLU A 254 16.77 8.48 -11.53
C GLU A 254 15.82 9.36 -12.34
N ALA A 255 14.68 9.75 -11.78
CA ALA A 255 13.76 10.69 -12.43
C ALA A 255 14.25 12.14 -12.41
N GLY A 256 15.37 12.45 -11.73
CA GLY A 256 15.91 13.82 -11.56
C GLY A 256 14.95 14.75 -10.85
N LEU A 257 14.17 14.23 -9.91
CA LEU A 257 13.22 14.98 -9.09
C LEU A 257 13.87 15.36 -7.75
N PRO A 258 13.53 16.55 -7.20
CA PRO A 258 13.96 16.92 -5.86
C PRO A 258 13.36 15.96 -4.82
N TYR A 259 14.10 15.64 -3.78
CA TYR A 259 13.61 14.78 -2.71
C TYR A 259 13.99 15.33 -1.34
N GLN A 260 12.99 15.37 -0.47
CA GLN A 260 13.14 15.33 0.98
C GLN A 260 12.46 14.05 1.42
N LEU A 261 13.06 13.30 2.32
CA LEU A 261 12.64 11.94 2.65
C LEU A 261 12.32 11.81 4.14
N PRO A 262 11.21 12.38 4.61
CA PRO A 262 10.74 12.19 5.97
C PRO A 262 10.18 10.78 6.15
N LEU A 263 10.65 10.11 7.20
CA LEU A 263 10.06 8.92 7.78
C LEU A 263 9.27 9.31 9.03
N TYR A 264 7.95 9.27 8.92
CA TYR A 264 7.03 9.60 10.01
C TYR A 264 6.73 8.39 10.86
N VAL A 265 6.89 8.53 12.17
CA VAL A 265 6.66 7.49 13.19
C VAL A 265 5.88 8.10 14.36
N ASP A 266 4.87 7.44 14.88
CA ASP A 266 4.07 7.93 15.99
C ASP A 266 4.63 7.54 17.39
N ASN A 267 5.80 6.94 17.44
CA ASN A 267 6.50 6.55 18.66
C ASN A 267 7.66 7.48 18.97
N ALA A 268 7.46 8.45 19.86
CA ALA A 268 8.46 9.44 20.24
C ALA A 268 9.79 8.81 20.74
N PRO A 269 9.81 7.75 21.58
CA PRO A 269 11.04 7.05 21.94
C PRO A 269 11.83 6.48 20.76
N THR A 270 11.15 6.05 19.69
CA THR A 270 11.79 5.60 18.45
C THR A 270 12.51 6.76 17.77
N VAL A 271 11.85 7.90 17.60
CA VAL A 271 12.45 9.10 16.99
C VAL A 271 13.65 9.61 17.82
N GLN A 272 13.48 9.74 19.14
CA GLN A 272 14.57 10.13 20.05
C GLN A 272 15.78 9.18 19.96
N GLY A 273 15.53 7.87 19.81
CA GLY A 273 16.58 6.88 19.61
C GLY A 273 17.42 7.10 18.37
N THR A 274 16.89 7.70 17.31
CA THR A 274 17.65 8.02 16.09
C THR A 274 18.56 9.23 16.25
N GLN A 275 18.22 10.13 17.17
CA GLN A 275 18.95 11.39 17.41
C GLN A 275 19.98 11.28 18.56
N SER A 276 19.82 10.27 19.44
CA SER A 276 20.67 10.08 20.60
C SER A 276 21.98 9.36 20.26
N ASP A 277 23.09 9.74 20.88
CA ASP A 277 24.38 9.02 20.79
C ASP A 277 24.39 7.74 21.65
N ARG A 278 23.49 7.64 22.62
CA ARG A 278 23.40 6.49 23.52
C ARG A 278 22.40 5.47 22.98
N ILE A 279 22.76 4.19 22.95
CA ILE A 279 21.85 3.09 22.66
C ILE A 279 21.28 2.60 23.99
N HIS A 280 20.00 2.82 24.23
CA HIS A 280 19.31 2.15 25.32
C HIS A 280 19.08 0.68 24.92
N ILE A 281 19.81 -0.23 25.56
CA ILE A 281 19.75 -1.67 25.28
C ILE A 281 18.58 -2.24 26.08
N GLY A 282 17.37 -2.18 25.51
CA GLY A 282 16.23 -2.95 26.03
C GLY A 282 16.30 -4.41 25.57
N SER A 283 16.48 -4.60 24.27
CA SER A 283 16.76 -5.89 23.64
C SER A 283 17.80 -5.73 22.53
N ARG A 284 18.55 -6.81 22.24
CA ARG A 284 19.52 -6.79 21.14
C ARG A 284 18.86 -6.44 19.79
N HIS A 285 17.66 -6.93 19.56
CA HIS A 285 16.91 -6.64 18.33
C HIS A 285 16.51 -5.17 18.23
N ALA A 286 16.02 -4.57 19.31
CA ALA A 286 15.70 -3.15 19.37
C ALA A 286 16.95 -2.28 19.16
N ALA A 287 18.09 -2.66 19.76
CA ALA A 287 19.35 -1.96 19.58
C ALA A 287 19.82 -1.95 18.12
N ILE A 288 19.75 -3.11 17.43
CA ILE A 288 20.14 -3.22 16.01
C ILE A 288 19.22 -2.35 15.14
N ARG A 289 17.91 -2.42 15.32
CA ARG A 289 16.93 -1.63 14.54
C ARG A 289 17.14 -0.13 14.76
N THR A 290 17.35 0.30 16.02
CA THR A 290 17.68 1.69 16.34
C THR A 290 18.99 2.11 15.66
N GLY A 291 19.99 1.23 15.63
CA GLY A 291 21.27 1.46 14.95
C GLY A 291 21.09 1.69 13.44
N ILE A 292 20.29 0.87 12.77
CA ILE A 292 19.97 1.01 11.33
C ILE A 292 19.32 2.37 11.04
N LEU A 293 18.28 2.74 11.79
CA LEU A 293 17.59 4.02 11.61
C LEU A 293 18.53 5.21 11.88
N ARG A 294 19.34 5.12 12.95
CA ARG A 294 20.33 6.16 13.30
C ARG A 294 21.37 6.35 12.22
N GLN A 295 21.90 5.25 11.67
CA GLN A 295 22.84 5.31 10.56
C GLN A 295 22.23 6.03 9.35
N ALA A 296 21.02 5.68 8.95
CA ALA A 296 20.33 6.33 7.85
C ALA A 296 20.13 7.84 8.06
N VAL A 297 19.81 8.25 9.30
CA VAL A 297 19.68 9.68 9.65
C VAL A 297 21.03 10.39 9.61
N ARG A 298 22.10 9.79 10.13
CA ARG A 298 23.46 10.35 10.12
C ARG A 298 24.03 10.50 8.71
N GLU A 299 23.73 9.56 7.84
CA GLU A 299 24.14 9.59 6.43
C GLU A 299 23.22 10.48 5.57
N ALA A 300 22.30 11.22 6.20
CA ALA A 300 21.32 12.08 5.52
C ALA A 300 20.50 11.35 4.44
N LEU A 301 20.28 10.05 4.61
CA LEU A 301 19.43 9.25 3.73
C LEU A 301 17.95 9.49 3.99
N CYS A 302 17.59 9.86 5.21
CA CYS A 302 16.24 10.24 5.62
C CYS A 302 16.27 11.17 6.83
N THR A 303 15.11 11.78 7.14
CA THR A 303 14.84 12.42 8.43
C THR A 303 13.77 11.61 9.16
N CYS A 304 14.01 11.26 10.43
CA CYS A 304 13.00 10.59 11.25
C CYS A 304 12.20 11.64 12.03
N VAL A 305 10.89 11.69 11.83
CA VAL A 305 10.02 12.76 12.34
C VAL A 305 8.88 12.14 13.15
N TYR A 306 8.61 12.69 14.34
CA TYR A 306 7.43 12.31 15.10
C TYR A 306 6.16 12.81 14.43
N MET A 307 5.16 11.93 14.36
CA MET A 307 3.82 12.24 13.85
C MET A 307 2.78 11.88 14.91
N ASP A 308 1.83 12.76 15.16
CA ASP A 308 0.69 12.45 16.03
C ASP A 308 -0.17 11.33 15.43
N THR A 309 -0.61 10.39 16.25
CA THR A 309 -1.42 9.21 15.83
C THR A 309 -2.66 9.62 15.03
N LYS A 310 -3.28 10.78 15.34
CA LYS A 310 -4.43 11.26 14.57
C LYS A 310 -4.09 11.62 13.12
N SER A 311 -2.83 11.86 12.83
CA SER A 311 -2.35 12.19 11.48
C SER A 311 -1.58 11.03 10.83
N MET A 312 -1.44 9.89 11.52
CA MET A 312 -0.70 8.72 11.07
C MET A 312 -1.51 7.92 10.04
N VAL A 313 -1.34 8.20 8.77
CA VAL A 313 -2.07 7.51 7.69
C VAL A 313 -1.79 6.01 7.64
N ALA A 314 -0.63 5.55 8.15
CA ALA A 314 -0.30 4.13 8.22
C ALA A 314 -1.21 3.31 9.15
N ASP A 315 -1.97 3.96 10.05
CA ASP A 315 -3.00 3.35 10.89
C ASP A 315 -4.04 2.56 10.08
N ILE A 316 -4.34 3.02 8.86
CA ILE A 316 -5.28 2.32 7.97
C ILE A 316 -4.79 0.92 7.54
N LEU A 317 -3.49 0.66 7.69
CA LEU A 317 -2.82 -0.57 7.26
C LEU A 317 -2.61 -1.57 8.42
N THR A 318 -2.97 -1.20 9.66
CA THR A 318 -2.67 -1.98 10.86
C THR A 318 -3.88 -2.20 11.76
N LYS A 319 -4.96 -1.43 11.59
CA LYS A 319 -6.11 -1.39 12.52
C LYS A 319 -7.42 -1.72 11.81
N VAL A 320 -8.39 -2.23 12.57
CA VAL A 320 -9.78 -2.33 12.11
C VAL A 320 -10.36 -0.92 12.03
N LEU A 321 -10.79 -0.52 10.82
CA LEU A 321 -11.19 0.85 10.54
C LEU A 321 -12.66 1.10 10.88
N THR A 322 -12.93 2.26 11.46
CA THR A 322 -14.28 2.82 11.55
C THR A 322 -14.56 3.73 10.36
N THR A 323 -15.84 3.99 10.08
CA THR A 323 -16.24 4.95 9.04
C THR A 323 -15.69 6.36 9.30
N THR A 324 -15.56 6.76 10.56
CA THR A 324 -14.97 8.04 10.96
C THR A 324 -13.49 8.12 10.59
N CYS A 325 -12.71 7.07 10.90
CA CYS A 325 -11.31 6.98 10.53
C CYS A 325 -11.13 7.01 9.00
N MET A 326 -11.94 6.25 8.26
CA MET A 326 -11.89 6.26 6.80
C MET A 326 -12.19 7.65 6.21
N LYS A 327 -13.15 8.38 6.76
CA LYS A 327 -13.46 9.76 6.33
C LYS A 327 -12.28 10.70 6.62
N GLN A 328 -11.65 10.57 7.78
CA GLN A 328 -10.51 11.39 8.19
C GLN A 328 -9.34 11.29 7.20
N PHE A 329 -9.00 10.08 6.75
CA PHE A 329 -7.88 9.85 5.86
C PHE A 329 -8.25 9.80 4.37
N ALA A 330 -9.53 9.95 4.02
CA ALA A 330 -10.01 9.71 2.66
C ALA A 330 -9.29 10.56 1.59
N ASP A 331 -9.00 11.82 1.86
CA ASP A 331 -8.34 12.71 0.91
C ASP A 331 -6.84 12.44 0.80
N GLN A 332 -6.19 12.04 1.89
CA GLN A 332 -4.78 11.66 1.88
C GLN A 332 -4.56 10.28 1.23
N VAL A 333 -5.56 9.40 1.31
CA VAL A 333 -5.51 8.04 0.74
C VAL A 333 -5.82 8.07 -0.76
N TYR A 334 -6.91 8.72 -1.15
CA TYR A 334 -7.39 8.69 -2.53
C TYR A 334 -7.06 9.94 -3.34
N GLY A 335 -6.45 10.93 -2.72
CA GLY A 335 -6.34 12.27 -3.29
C GLY A 335 -7.66 13.04 -3.22
N ARG A 336 -7.57 14.36 -3.27
CA ARG A 336 -8.75 15.22 -3.33
C ARG A 336 -9.45 15.06 -4.68
N PRO A 337 -10.79 15.10 -4.74
CA PRO A 337 -11.55 14.96 -5.97
C PRO A 337 -11.28 16.03 -7.01
#